data_34ad1f6e93d5d53815e0cbc692b39bbd
#
_entry.id   34ad1f6e93d5d53815e0cbc692b39bbd
#
_cell.length_a   1.000
_cell.length_b   1.000
_cell.length_c   1.000
_cell.angle_alpha   90.00
_cell.angle_beta   90.00
_cell.angle_gamma   90.00
#
_symmetry.space_group_name_H-M   'P 1'
#
loop_
_entity.id
_entity.type
_entity.pdbx_description
1 polymer ?
#
loop_
_entity_poly.entity_id
_entity_poly.type
_entity_poly.pdbx_seq_one_letter_code
_entity_poly.pdbx_strand_id
1 'polypeptide(L)'
;MLEAIAAGKHVVTANKALLAVHGTEIFAAASAKGVMVAFEAAVAGGIPIIKALREGLTANRIQWIAGIINGTTNFILSEMRSKGLDFDVVLKEAQRLGYAEADPTFDIEGVDAAHKVTLMSAIAFGIPVQFDKAYVEGITKLSAADIKYAEQLGYRIKLLGITKRAEKGIEL
;
A
#
# COMPACT_ATOMS: atom_id res chain seq x y z
N MET A 1 2.24 -17.81 -12.50
CA MET A 1 0.81 -17.61 -12.16
C MET A 1 -0.08 -17.83 -13.38
N LEU A 2 0.15 -17.18 -14.49
CA LEU A 2 -0.66 -17.33 -15.72
C LEU A 2 -0.72 -18.78 -16.23
N GLU A 3 0.36 -19.55 -16.14
CA GLU A 3 0.37 -20.98 -16.51
C GLU A 3 -0.60 -21.81 -15.64
N ALA A 4 -0.64 -21.54 -14.33
CA ALA A 4 -1.56 -22.22 -13.43
C ALA A 4 -3.03 -21.87 -13.77
N ILE A 5 -3.32 -20.59 -14.05
CA ILE A 5 -4.62 -20.11 -14.50
C ILE A 5 -5.01 -20.78 -15.83
N ALA A 6 -4.09 -20.81 -16.81
CA ALA A 6 -4.32 -21.46 -18.10
C ALA A 6 -4.66 -22.95 -17.95
N ALA A 7 -4.06 -23.61 -16.95
CA ALA A 7 -4.35 -25.01 -16.59
C ALA A 7 -5.63 -25.20 -15.73
N GLY A 8 -6.44 -24.16 -15.55
CA GLY A 8 -7.70 -24.20 -14.81
C GLY A 8 -7.56 -24.30 -13.29
N LYS A 9 -6.40 -23.90 -12.74
CA LYS A 9 -6.14 -23.96 -11.30
C LYS A 9 -6.47 -22.63 -10.62
N HIS A 10 -7.10 -22.68 -9.44
CA HIS A 10 -7.20 -21.55 -8.54
C HIS A 10 -5.81 -21.15 -8.00
N VAL A 11 -5.60 -19.88 -7.74
CA VAL A 11 -4.31 -19.34 -7.28
C VAL A 11 -4.51 -18.60 -5.96
N VAL A 12 -3.61 -18.83 -5.00
CA VAL A 12 -3.49 -18.04 -3.76
C VAL A 12 -2.09 -17.43 -3.74
N THR A 13 -1.99 -16.11 -3.53
CA THR A 13 -0.72 -15.40 -3.56
C THR A 13 -0.66 -14.27 -2.55
N ALA A 14 0.54 -14.00 -2.02
CA ALA A 14 0.86 -12.79 -1.25
C ALA A 14 1.73 -11.80 -2.05
N ASN A 15 2.02 -12.09 -3.32
CA ASN A 15 2.91 -11.26 -4.13
C ASN A 15 2.18 -9.98 -4.62
N LYS A 16 2.14 -8.96 -3.76
CA LYS A 16 1.50 -7.68 -4.07
C LYS A 16 2.13 -6.95 -5.26
N ALA A 17 3.47 -7.03 -5.40
CA ALA A 17 4.16 -6.33 -6.48
C ALA A 17 3.73 -6.88 -7.85
N LEU A 18 3.66 -8.21 -7.98
CA LEU A 18 3.15 -8.84 -9.19
C LEU A 18 1.71 -8.42 -9.51
N LEU A 19 0.86 -8.37 -8.48
CA LEU A 19 -0.54 -7.96 -8.66
C LEU A 19 -0.70 -6.47 -8.95
N ALA A 20 0.12 -5.61 -8.36
CA ALA A 20 0.07 -4.17 -8.62
C ALA A 20 0.48 -3.84 -10.07
N VAL A 21 1.48 -4.54 -10.60
CA VAL A 21 2.02 -4.30 -11.96
C VAL A 21 1.25 -5.06 -13.04
N HIS A 22 0.89 -6.32 -12.78
CA HIS A 22 0.27 -7.22 -13.77
C HIS A 22 -1.15 -7.67 -13.39
N GLY A 23 -1.75 -7.06 -12.37
CA GLY A 23 -3.05 -7.50 -11.84
C GLY A 23 -4.16 -7.50 -12.88
N THR A 24 -4.23 -6.48 -13.72
CA THR A 24 -5.27 -6.39 -14.76
C THR A 24 -5.22 -7.59 -15.70
N GLU A 25 -4.04 -7.99 -16.18
CA GLU A 25 -3.85 -9.17 -17.02
C GLU A 25 -4.20 -10.47 -16.28
N ILE A 26 -3.70 -10.60 -15.05
CA ILE A 26 -3.91 -11.80 -14.22
C ILE A 26 -5.39 -12.01 -13.91
N PHE A 27 -6.10 -10.97 -13.51
CA PHE A 27 -7.52 -11.04 -13.18
C PHE A 27 -8.38 -11.28 -14.42
N ALA A 28 -8.04 -10.69 -15.57
CA ALA A 28 -8.71 -10.96 -16.83
C ALA A 28 -8.55 -12.43 -17.26
N ALA A 29 -7.33 -12.97 -17.17
CA ALA A 29 -7.06 -14.37 -17.48
C ALA A 29 -7.81 -15.33 -16.55
N ALA A 30 -7.85 -15.02 -15.23
CA ALA A 30 -8.57 -15.81 -14.24
C ALA A 30 -10.10 -15.81 -14.50
N SER A 31 -10.66 -14.64 -14.80
CA SER A 31 -12.08 -14.49 -15.15
C SER A 31 -12.43 -15.30 -16.41
N ALA A 32 -11.62 -15.21 -17.45
CA ALA A 32 -11.84 -15.95 -18.71
C ALA A 32 -11.80 -17.47 -18.51
N LYS A 33 -11.05 -17.97 -17.53
CA LYS A 33 -10.96 -19.40 -17.18
C LYS A 33 -11.93 -19.85 -16.08
N GLY A 34 -12.68 -18.93 -15.48
CA GLY A 34 -13.59 -19.24 -14.37
C GLY A 34 -12.84 -19.71 -13.10
N VAL A 35 -11.61 -19.27 -12.89
CA VAL A 35 -10.79 -19.60 -11.71
C VAL A 35 -10.59 -18.40 -10.82
N MET A 36 -10.31 -18.65 -9.53
CA MET A 36 -10.13 -17.60 -8.52
C MET A 36 -8.64 -17.28 -8.33
N VAL A 37 -8.36 -15.99 -8.16
CA VAL A 37 -7.09 -15.50 -7.59
C VAL A 37 -7.39 -14.87 -6.23
N ALA A 38 -6.92 -15.50 -5.16
CA ALA A 38 -7.05 -15.02 -3.79
C ALA A 38 -5.71 -14.42 -3.32
N PHE A 39 -5.77 -13.25 -2.63
CA PHE A 39 -4.56 -12.48 -2.30
C PHE A 39 -4.68 -11.69 -1.00
N GLU A 40 -5.34 -12.24 0.01
CA GLU A 40 -5.55 -11.55 1.30
C GLU A 40 -4.24 -11.04 1.89
N ALA A 41 -3.23 -11.92 2.00
CA ALA A 41 -1.95 -11.57 2.61
C ALA A 41 -1.07 -10.64 1.75
N ALA A 42 -1.48 -10.28 0.55
CA ALA A 42 -0.80 -9.28 -0.28
C ALA A 42 -0.94 -7.86 0.31
N VAL A 43 -2.00 -7.60 1.08
CA VAL A 43 -2.25 -6.30 1.72
C VAL A 43 -2.49 -6.51 3.21
N ALA A 44 -1.72 -5.81 4.06
CA ALA A 44 -1.84 -5.82 5.52
C ALA A 44 -1.67 -7.21 6.19
N GLY A 45 -1.02 -8.16 5.54
CA GLY A 45 -0.65 -9.47 6.11
C GLY A 45 -1.85 -10.25 6.64
N GLY A 46 -1.90 -10.46 7.96
CA GLY A 46 -2.97 -11.20 8.63
C GLY A 46 -4.25 -10.39 8.90
N ILE A 47 -4.28 -9.10 8.57
CA ILE A 47 -5.49 -8.26 8.70
C ILE A 47 -6.38 -8.50 7.48
N PRO A 48 -7.65 -8.95 7.64
CA PRO A 48 -8.51 -9.38 6.53
C PRO A 48 -9.15 -8.20 5.78
N ILE A 49 -8.33 -7.25 5.29
CA ILE A 49 -8.81 -6.04 4.64
C ILE A 49 -9.38 -6.29 3.26
N ILE A 50 -8.79 -7.20 2.48
CA ILE A 50 -9.28 -7.56 1.15
C ILE A 50 -10.65 -8.22 1.27
N LYS A 51 -10.82 -9.16 2.22
CA LYS A 51 -12.10 -9.79 2.51
C LYS A 51 -13.13 -8.78 3.02
N ALA A 52 -12.73 -7.86 3.89
CA ALA A 52 -13.62 -6.81 4.37
C ALA A 52 -14.16 -5.95 3.22
N LEU A 53 -13.28 -5.50 2.31
CA LEU A 53 -13.68 -4.69 1.15
C LEU A 53 -14.57 -5.48 0.17
N ARG A 54 -14.18 -6.72 -0.14
CA ARG A 54 -14.81 -7.53 -1.18
C ARG A 54 -16.11 -8.19 -0.74
N GLU A 55 -16.19 -8.60 0.52
CA GLU A 55 -17.31 -9.39 1.05
C GLU A 55 -18.10 -8.60 2.12
N GLY A 56 -17.43 -8.13 3.17
CA GLY A 56 -18.08 -7.49 4.30
C GLY A 56 -18.77 -6.18 3.96
N LEU A 57 -18.18 -5.39 3.04
CA LEU A 57 -18.68 -4.08 2.63
C LEU A 57 -19.33 -4.08 1.24
N THR A 58 -19.62 -5.24 0.67
CA THR A 58 -20.16 -5.39 -0.70
C THR A 58 -21.43 -4.56 -0.95
N ALA A 59 -22.31 -4.42 0.05
CA ALA A 59 -23.54 -3.63 -0.07
C ALA A 59 -23.31 -2.12 0.08
N ASN A 60 -22.07 -1.68 0.34
CA ASN A 60 -21.74 -0.29 0.60
C ASN A 60 -21.11 0.39 -0.60
N ARG A 61 -21.33 1.70 -0.72
CA ARG A 61 -20.61 2.55 -1.67
C ARG A 61 -19.43 3.21 -0.96
N ILE A 62 -18.25 2.63 -1.10
CA ILE A 62 -17.03 3.18 -0.54
C ILE A 62 -16.73 4.52 -1.21
N GLN A 63 -16.48 5.56 -0.42
CA GLN A 63 -16.17 6.90 -0.89
C GLN A 63 -14.66 7.14 -0.92
N TRP A 64 -13.96 6.67 0.10
CA TRP A 64 -12.51 6.81 0.23
C TRP A 64 -11.93 5.75 1.14
N ILE A 65 -10.64 5.50 0.96
CA ILE A 65 -9.80 4.70 1.85
C ILE A 65 -8.58 5.56 2.17
N ALA A 66 -8.20 5.63 3.43
CA ALA A 66 -6.94 6.22 3.85
C ALA A 66 -6.38 5.45 5.04
N GLY A 67 -5.07 5.28 5.08
CA GLY A 67 -4.45 4.59 6.18
C GLY A 67 -2.92 4.59 6.13
N ILE A 68 -2.34 4.28 7.29
CA ILE A 68 -0.92 3.98 7.43
C ILE A 68 -0.76 2.50 7.10
N ILE A 69 -0.17 2.19 5.95
CA ILE A 69 -0.10 0.82 5.42
C ILE A 69 1.33 0.31 5.20
N ASN A 70 2.33 1.07 5.70
CA ASN A 70 3.73 0.67 5.73
C ASN A 70 4.30 0.84 7.14
N GLY A 71 4.77 -0.26 7.74
CA GLY A 71 5.28 -0.30 9.12
C GLY A 71 6.63 0.39 9.26
N THR A 72 7.54 0.19 8.31
CA THR A 72 8.89 0.73 8.30
C THR A 72 8.88 2.26 8.35
N THR A 73 8.16 2.90 7.44
CA THR A 73 8.03 4.36 7.39
C THR A 73 7.30 4.91 8.60
N ASN A 74 6.30 4.20 9.10
CA ASN A 74 5.61 4.62 10.32
C ASN A 74 6.53 4.58 11.54
N PHE A 75 7.38 3.54 11.66
CA PHE A 75 8.41 3.48 12.69
C PHE A 75 9.37 4.68 12.57
N ILE A 76 9.96 4.90 11.38
CA ILE A 76 10.92 5.98 11.15
C ILE A 76 10.32 7.34 11.52
N LEU A 77 9.15 7.71 10.99
CA LEU A 77 8.52 8.99 11.28
C LEU A 77 8.13 9.16 12.76
N SER A 78 7.77 8.07 13.43
CA SER A 78 7.44 8.10 14.85
C SER A 78 8.68 8.33 15.72
N GLU A 79 9.80 7.66 15.39
CA GLU A 79 11.07 7.82 16.08
C GLU A 79 11.71 9.20 15.84
N MET A 80 11.68 9.70 14.59
CA MET A 80 12.10 11.08 14.27
C MET A 80 11.36 12.09 15.15
N ARG A 81 10.05 11.92 15.27
CA ARG A 81 9.21 12.80 16.10
C ARG A 81 9.52 12.69 17.59
N SER A 82 9.60 11.47 18.13
CA SER A 82 9.72 11.25 19.58
C SER A 82 11.11 11.62 20.11
N LYS A 83 12.15 11.46 19.28
CA LYS A 83 13.56 11.67 19.65
C LYS A 83 14.15 12.94 19.07
N GLY A 84 13.48 13.62 18.15
CA GLY A 84 14.00 14.82 17.46
C GLY A 84 15.22 14.53 16.57
N LEU A 85 15.33 13.30 16.06
CA LEU A 85 16.46 12.84 15.24
C LEU A 85 16.15 12.97 13.75
N ASP A 86 17.22 13.17 12.96
CA ASP A 86 17.11 13.20 11.51
C ASP A 86 16.90 11.82 10.90
N PHE A 87 16.37 11.81 9.68
CA PHE A 87 15.98 10.61 8.92
C PHE A 87 17.08 9.55 8.85
N ASP A 88 18.31 9.94 8.47
CA ASP A 88 19.42 8.98 8.29
C ASP A 88 19.81 8.25 9.59
N VAL A 89 19.71 8.96 10.72
CA VAL A 89 20.02 8.39 12.04
C VAL A 89 18.97 7.34 12.41
N VAL A 90 17.70 7.67 12.20
CA VAL A 90 16.59 6.78 12.53
C VAL A 90 16.52 5.61 11.56
N LEU A 91 16.81 5.80 10.27
CA LEU A 91 16.89 4.72 9.30
C LEU A 91 17.93 3.66 9.68
N LYS A 92 19.13 4.08 10.07
CA LYS A 92 20.16 3.14 10.55
C LYS A 92 19.70 2.34 11.77
N GLU A 93 18.99 2.98 12.69
CA GLU A 93 18.43 2.29 13.85
C GLU A 93 17.30 1.32 13.45
N ALA A 94 16.44 1.70 12.51
CA ALA A 94 15.42 0.81 11.95
C ALA A 94 16.05 -0.44 11.30
N GLN A 95 17.15 -0.27 10.57
CA GLN A 95 17.90 -1.37 9.96
C GLN A 95 18.54 -2.26 11.04
N ARG A 96 19.17 -1.67 12.06
CA ARG A 96 19.75 -2.41 13.19
C ARG A 96 18.73 -3.25 13.94
N LEU A 97 17.51 -2.76 14.10
CA LEU A 97 16.39 -3.44 14.78
C LEU A 97 15.64 -4.42 13.88
N GLY A 98 15.94 -4.47 12.57
CA GLY A 98 15.26 -5.33 11.61
C GLY A 98 13.90 -4.81 11.12
N TYR A 99 13.58 -3.54 11.35
CA TYR A 99 12.37 -2.89 10.82
C TYR A 99 12.55 -2.39 9.39
N ALA A 100 13.79 -2.15 8.96
CA ALA A 100 14.13 -1.82 7.59
C ALA A 100 15.17 -2.81 7.06
N GLU A 101 15.03 -3.18 5.79
CA GLU A 101 15.99 -4.01 5.07
C GLU A 101 17.27 -3.22 4.74
N ALA A 102 18.32 -3.91 4.28
CA ALA A 102 19.57 -3.27 3.84
C ALA A 102 19.33 -2.28 2.70
N ASP A 103 18.45 -2.63 1.75
CA ASP A 103 17.90 -1.71 0.75
C ASP A 103 16.44 -1.40 1.11
N PRO A 104 16.18 -0.27 1.79
CA PRO A 104 14.84 0.10 2.23
C PRO A 104 14.06 0.91 1.19
N THR A 105 14.60 1.11 -0.01
CA THR A 105 14.06 2.03 -1.04
C THR A 105 12.59 1.79 -1.31
N PHE A 106 12.16 0.54 -1.39
CA PHE A 106 10.77 0.18 -1.67
C PHE A 106 9.78 0.70 -0.61
N ASP A 107 10.21 0.75 0.64
CA ASP A 107 9.43 1.31 1.74
C ASP A 107 9.53 2.83 1.79
N ILE A 108 10.76 3.36 1.87
CA ILE A 108 10.99 4.78 2.16
C ILE A 108 10.61 5.72 1.01
N GLU A 109 10.58 5.23 -0.22
CA GLU A 109 10.07 5.98 -1.39
C GLU A 109 8.56 5.79 -1.62
N GLY A 110 7.85 5.04 -0.76
CA GLY A 110 6.41 4.92 -0.77
C GLY A 110 5.84 3.89 -1.74
N VAL A 111 6.67 3.14 -2.45
CA VAL A 111 6.25 2.16 -3.48
C VAL A 111 5.44 1.02 -2.86
N ASP A 112 5.86 0.50 -1.70
CA ASP A 112 5.11 -0.52 -0.96
C ASP A 112 3.69 -0.08 -0.63
N ALA A 113 3.55 1.15 -0.11
CA ALA A 113 2.24 1.72 0.22
C ALA A 113 1.38 1.92 -1.02
N ALA A 114 1.99 2.41 -2.11
CA ALA A 114 1.29 2.61 -3.38
C ALA A 114 0.78 1.29 -3.98
N HIS A 115 1.55 0.21 -3.95
CA HIS A 115 1.08 -1.12 -4.38
C HIS A 115 -0.14 -1.57 -3.59
N LYS A 116 -0.11 -1.41 -2.25
CA LYS A 116 -1.22 -1.83 -1.37
C LYS A 116 -2.48 -1.01 -1.63
N VAL A 117 -2.36 0.32 -1.69
CA VAL A 117 -3.54 1.17 -1.91
C VAL A 117 -4.13 1.00 -3.30
N THR A 118 -3.30 0.73 -4.33
CA THR A 118 -3.78 0.44 -5.69
C THR A 118 -4.64 -0.82 -5.74
N LEU A 119 -4.23 -1.89 -5.04
CA LEU A 119 -5.03 -3.11 -4.95
C LEU A 119 -6.35 -2.88 -4.21
N MET A 120 -6.32 -2.16 -3.09
CA MET A 120 -7.54 -1.80 -2.36
C MET A 120 -8.47 -0.91 -3.19
N SER A 121 -7.91 0.04 -3.94
CA SER A 121 -8.65 0.93 -4.85
C SER A 121 -9.40 0.14 -5.94
N ALA A 122 -8.72 -0.83 -6.57
CA ALA A 122 -9.31 -1.67 -7.59
C ALA A 122 -10.53 -2.43 -7.06
N ILE A 123 -10.46 -2.98 -5.85
CA ILE A 123 -11.58 -3.70 -5.23
C ILE A 123 -12.69 -2.73 -4.83
N ALA A 124 -12.36 -1.66 -4.11
CA ALA A 124 -13.34 -0.73 -3.53
C ALA A 124 -14.16 0.03 -4.58
N PHE A 125 -13.56 0.31 -5.73
CA PHE A 125 -14.19 1.12 -6.78
C PHE A 125 -14.54 0.34 -8.04
N GLY A 126 -14.18 -0.95 -8.12
CA GLY A 126 -14.46 -1.79 -9.29
C GLY A 126 -13.71 -1.34 -10.54
N ILE A 127 -12.48 -0.88 -10.41
CA ILE A 127 -11.63 -0.39 -11.49
C ILE A 127 -10.45 -1.34 -11.75
N PRO A 128 -9.82 -1.29 -12.94
CA PRO A 128 -8.57 -2.01 -13.17
C PRO A 128 -7.47 -1.59 -12.18
N VAL A 129 -6.50 -2.48 -11.95
CA VAL A 129 -5.30 -2.16 -11.19
C VAL A 129 -4.43 -1.22 -12.03
N GLN A 130 -4.13 -0.01 -11.52
CA GLN A 130 -3.46 1.07 -12.27
C GLN A 130 -2.36 1.71 -11.42
N PHE A 131 -1.36 0.93 -11.03
CA PHE A 131 -0.23 1.43 -10.24
C PHE A 131 0.55 2.54 -10.96
N ASP A 132 0.65 2.46 -12.28
CA ASP A 132 1.30 3.46 -13.14
C ASP A 132 0.68 4.87 -13.08
N LYS A 133 -0.53 4.98 -12.54
CA LYS A 133 -1.25 6.25 -12.36
C LYS A 133 -1.25 6.76 -10.92
N ALA A 134 -0.69 6.00 -9.99
CA ALA A 134 -0.62 6.41 -8.60
C ALA A 134 0.39 7.54 -8.43
N TYR A 135 0.00 8.60 -7.70
CA TYR A 135 0.98 9.57 -7.19
C TYR A 135 1.73 8.94 -6.02
N VAL A 136 3.07 8.93 -6.10
CA VAL A 136 3.92 8.32 -5.09
C VAL A 136 4.94 9.33 -4.61
N GLU A 137 5.01 9.53 -3.30
CA GLU A 137 6.01 10.36 -2.63
C GLU A 137 6.56 9.63 -1.40
N GLY A 138 7.89 9.61 -1.28
CA GLY A 138 8.59 9.00 -0.16
C GLY A 138 8.77 9.95 1.03
N ILE A 139 9.49 9.47 2.04
CA ILE A 139 9.76 10.21 3.28
C ILE A 139 11.22 10.69 3.39
N THR A 140 12.06 10.40 2.42
CA THR A 140 13.52 10.64 2.45
C THR A 140 13.89 12.11 2.52
N LYS A 141 13.01 13.01 2.07
CA LYS A 141 13.24 14.47 2.07
C LYS A 141 12.77 15.16 3.36
N LEU A 142 12.16 14.44 4.29
CA LEU A 142 11.65 15.01 5.53
C LEU A 142 12.78 15.19 6.55
N SER A 143 12.90 16.39 7.08
CA SER A 143 13.85 16.73 8.15
C SER A 143 13.18 16.68 9.54
N ALA A 144 13.99 16.63 10.59
CA ALA A 144 13.51 16.81 11.96
C ALA A 144 12.80 18.16 12.17
N ALA A 145 13.22 19.20 11.45
CA ALA A 145 12.60 20.52 11.50
C ALA A 145 11.17 20.50 10.94
N ASP A 146 10.93 19.80 9.81
CA ASP A 146 9.60 19.66 9.21
C ASP A 146 8.63 18.99 10.18
N ILE A 147 9.07 17.92 10.83
CA ILE A 147 8.28 17.21 11.83
C ILE A 147 7.94 18.09 13.02
N LYS A 148 8.92 18.86 13.51
CA LYS A 148 8.72 19.82 14.60
C LYS A 148 7.73 20.92 14.24
N TYR A 149 7.81 21.48 13.04
CA TYR A 149 6.87 22.51 12.58
C TYR A 149 5.45 21.95 12.43
N ALA A 150 5.31 20.76 11.86
CA ALA A 150 4.02 20.10 11.78
C ALA A 150 3.40 19.92 13.18
N GLU A 151 4.19 19.50 14.17
CA GLU A 151 3.72 19.31 15.55
C GLU A 151 3.30 20.63 16.20
N GLN A 152 4.02 21.72 15.98
CA GLN A 152 3.65 23.08 16.47
C GLN A 152 2.32 23.54 15.88
N LEU A 153 2.01 23.13 14.66
CA LEU A 153 0.73 23.43 13.99
C LEU A 153 -0.39 22.42 14.35
N GLY A 154 -0.13 21.46 15.26
CA GLY A 154 -1.10 20.47 15.69
C GLY A 154 -1.23 19.25 14.77
N TYR A 155 -0.29 19.06 13.84
CA TYR A 155 -0.28 17.94 12.88
C TYR A 155 0.76 16.89 13.21
N ARG A 156 0.57 15.69 12.62
CA ARG A 156 1.55 14.61 12.62
C ARG A 156 1.78 14.15 11.19
N ILE A 157 3.05 14.10 10.78
CA ILE A 157 3.42 13.60 9.47
C ILE A 157 3.39 12.08 9.48
N LYS A 158 2.70 11.48 8.51
CA LYS A 158 2.62 10.03 8.27
C LYS A 158 2.63 9.76 6.77
N LEU A 159 3.22 8.63 6.36
CA LEU A 159 3.05 8.13 5.01
C LEU A 159 1.66 7.46 4.92
N LEU A 160 0.80 8.01 4.10
CA LEU A 160 -0.57 7.54 3.94
C LEU A 160 -0.77 6.96 2.54
N GLY A 161 -1.37 5.77 2.45
CA GLY A 161 -2.02 5.34 1.23
C GLY A 161 -3.43 5.91 1.19
N ILE A 162 -3.75 6.68 0.17
CA ILE A 162 -5.05 7.35 0.03
C ILE A 162 -5.61 7.04 -1.34
N THR A 163 -6.88 6.65 -1.40
CA THR A 163 -7.65 6.60 -2.64
C THR A 163 -9.08 7.08 -2.37
N LYS A 164 -9.63 7.88 -3.26
CA LYS A 164 -10.96 8.46 -3.08
C LYS A 164 -11.69 8.71 -4.41
N ARG A 165 -13.01 8.73 -4.33
CA ARG A 165 -13.85 9.20 -5.43
C ARG A 165 -13.72 10.71 -5.57
N ALA A 166 -13.51 11.17 -6.78
CA ALA A 166 -13.50 12.57 -7.17
C ALA A 166 -14.57 12.81 -8.25
N GLU A 167 -14.79 14.08 -8.62
CA GLU A 167 -15.76 14.44 -9.68
C GLU A 167 -15.45 13.78 -11.01
N LYS A 168 -14.17 13.63 -11.35
CA LYS A 168 -13.70 13.12 -12.66
C LYS A 168 -13.07 11.73 -12.60
N GLY A 169 -13.34 10.95 -11.54
CA GLY A 169 -12.81 9.59 -11.45
C GLY A 169 -12.36 9.20 -10.05
N ILE A 170 -11.24 8.47 -9.97
CA ILE A 170 -10.63 8.04 -8.71
C ILE A 170 -9.26 8.72 -8.59
N GLU A 171 -9.02 9.34 -7.45
CA GLU A 171 -7.68 9.81 -7.06
C GLU A 171 -6.96 8.69 -6.30
N LEU A 172 -5.69 8.53 -6.62
CA LEU A 172 -4.83 7.50 -6.04
C LEU A 172 -3.41 8.04 -5.87
#